data_148426ed6fbd9497e0b05b6d4f4887af
#
_entry.id   148426ed6fbd9497e0b05b6d4f4887af
#
_cell.length_a   1.000
_cell.length_b   1.000
_cell.length_c   1.000
_cell.angle_alpha   90.00
_cell.angle_beta   90.00
_cell.angle_gamma   90.00
#
_symmetry.space_group_name_H-M   'P 1'
#
loop_
_entity.id
_entity.type
_entity.pdbx_description
1 polymer ?
#
loop_
_entity_poly.entity_id
_entity_poly.type
_entity_poly.pdbx_seq_one_letter_code
_entity_poly.pdbx_strand_id
1 'polypeptide(L)'
;MSALINISSWNEVKDLIKPIRVKVFVIEQHVPEELEWDEYDESAWHAVAKLNEQVVGTGRLILDQSKAKIGRMAVDKNCRGKGVGSEILRALINLGKEKGAQEFILHAQTHAIAFYAKEGFEPYGPIFDEARIPHVEMRLYI
;
A
#
# COMPACT_ATOMS: atom_id res chain seq x y z
N MET A 1 -12.83 5.96 -15.37
CA MET A 1 -13.16 6.87 -14.26
C MET A 1 -12.09 6.74 -13.18
N SER A 2 -11.49 7.84 -12.76
CA SER A 2 -10.45 7.83 -11.74
C SER A 2 -11.04 7.76 -10.34
N ALA A 3 -10.31 7.11 -9.44
CA ALA A 3 -10.67 7.11 -8.04
C ALA A 3 -10.33 8.45 -7.39
N LEU A 4 -11.07 8.81 -6.37
CA LEU A 4 -10.75 9.96 -5.53
C LEU A 4 -9.86 9.48 -4.40
N ILE A 5 -8.63 10.03 -4.32
CA ILE A 5 -7.64 9.60 -3.35
C ILE A 5 -7.48 10.67 -2.26
N ASN A 6 -7.67 10.27 -1.00
CA ASN A 6 -7.36 11.11 0.16
C ASN A 6 -6.35 10.39 1.04
N ILE A 7 -5.41 11.15 1.61
CA ILE A 7 -4.43 10.60 2.54
C ILE A 7 -4.61 11.30 3.88
N SER A 8 -4.74 10.52 4.94
CA SER A 8 -5.01 11.02 6.28
C SER A 8 -4.35 10.14 7.36
N SER A 9 -4.45 10.58 8.61
CA SER A 9 -3.97 9.81 9.75
C SER A 9 -4.90 8.62 10.02
N TRP A 10 -4.37 7.64 10.76
CA TRP A 10 -5.12 6.44 11.12
C TRP A 10 -6.44 6.74 11.82
N ASN A 11 -6.41 7.64 12.80
CA ASN A 11 -7.61 7.95 13.57
C ASN A 11 -8.75 8.53 12.73
N GLU A 12 -8.41 9.23 11.66
CA GLU A 12 -9.43 9.81 10.76
C GLU A 12 -10.05 8.79 9.82
N VAL A 13 -9.28 7.76 9.40
CA VAL A 13 -9.72 6.88 8.31
C VAL A 13 -9.77 5.40 8.65
N LYS A 14 -9.41 5.01 9.87
CA LYS A 14 -9.35 3.59 10.25
C LYS A 14 -10.64 2.82 9.97
N ASP A 15 -11.79 3.44 10.23
CA ASP A 15 -13.08 2.78 10.03
C ASP A 15 -13.42 2.57 8.56
N LEU A 16 -12.81 3.38 7.67
CA LEU A 16 -12.94 3.22 6.22
C LEU A 16 -11.97 2.16 5.69
N ILE A 17 -10.80 2.05 6.31
CA ILE A 17 -9.71 1.19 5.83
C ILE A 17 -9.85 -0.25 6.31
N LYS A 18 -10.26 -0.47 7.55
CA LYS A 18 -10.32 -1.82 8.12
C LYS A 18 -11.12 -2.80 7.27
N PRO A 19 -12.33 -2.45 6.78
CA PRO A 19 -13.09 -3.40 5.96
C PRO A 19 -12.38 -3.82 4.68
N ILE A 20 -11.73 -2.91 3.96
CA ILE A 20 -11.03 -3.26 2.71
C ILE A 20 -9.78 -4.09 2.99
N ARG A 21 -9.07 -3.83 4.09
CA ARG A 21 -7.91 -4.64 4.47
C ARG A 21 -8.32 -6.05 4.87
N VAL A 22 -9.41 -6.20 5.61
CA VAL A 22 -9.94 -7.52 5.94
C VAL A 22 -10.35 -8.27 4.68
N LYS A 23 -11.07 -7.62 3.79
CA LYS A 23 -11.55 -8.24 2.56
C LYS A 23 -10.41 -8.77 1.69
N VAL A 24 -9.35 -7.99 1.52
CA VAL A 24 -8.24 -8.36 0.64
C VAL A 24 -7.24 -9.27 1.34
N PHE A 25 -6.75 -8.88 2.52
CA PHE A 25 -5.65 -9.62 3.14
C PHE A 25 -6.13 -10.83 3.94
N VAL A 26 -7.18 -10.67 4.72
CA VAL A 26 -7.64 -11.75 5.59
C VAL A 26 -8.50 -12.75 4.82
N ILE A 27 -9.52 -12.28 4.12
CA ILE A 27 -10.47 -13.16 3.43
C ILE A 27 -9.90 -13.70 2.13
N GLU A 28 -9.39 -12.83 1.25
CA GLU A 28 -8.90 -13.25 -0.07
C GLU A 28 -7.54 -13.94 0.01
N GLN A 29 -6.59 -13.38 0.76
CA GLN A 29 -5.20 -13.86 0.81
C GLN A 29 -4.92 -14.77 2.01
N HIS A 30 -5.89 -14.96 2.89
CA HIS A 30 -5.78 -15.85 4.05
C HIS A 30 -4.67 -15.46 5.05
N VAL A 31 -4.37 -14.17 5.14
CA VAL A 31 -3.48 -13.65 6.18
C VAL A 31 -4.20 -13.73 7.52
N PRO A 32 -3.59 -14.29 8.58
CA PRO A 32 -4.21 -14.27 9.91
C PRO A 32 -4.53 -12.83 10.33
N GLU A 33 -5.75 -12.58 10.81
CA GLU A 33 -6.18 -11.22 11.11
C GLU A 33 -5.27 -10.54 12.13
N GLU A 34 -4.78 -11.28 13.12
CA GLU A 34 -3.89 -10.73 14.15
C GLU A 34 -2.56 -10.22 13.58
N LEU A 35 -2.15 -10.67 12.39
CA LEU A 35 -0.94 -10.18 11.72
C LEU A 35 -1.20 -8.96 10.84
N GLU A 36 -2.47 -8.68 10.53
CA GLU A 36 -2.82 -7.56 9.64
C GLU A 36 -2.64 -6.22 10.33
N TRP A 37 -3.04 -6.14 11.60
CA TRP A 37 -2.94 -4.90 12.39
C TRP A 37 -1.58 -4.87 13.07
N ASP A 38 -0.88 -3.74 12.98
CA ASP A 38 0.42 -3.59 13.62
C ASP A 38 0.58 -2.21 14.29
N GLU A 39 1.68 -2.05 15.00
CA GLU A 39 1.96 -0.83 15.75
C GLU A 39 2.19 0.40 14.85
N TYR A 40 2.50 0.18 13.56
CA TYR A 40 2.78 1.28 12.64
C TYR A 40 1.53 1.96 12.11
N ASP A 41 0.38 1.32 12.23
CA ASP A 41 -0.87 1.90 11.71
C ASP A 41 -1.16 3.28 12.31
N GLU A 42 -0.96 3.45 13.61
CA GLU A 42 -1.28 4.71 14.29
C GLU A 42 -0.40 5.87 13.86
N SER A 43 0.85 5.62 13.50
CA SER A 43 1.81 6.67 13.13
C SER A 43 1.96 6.88 11.64
N ALA A 44 1.36 6.01 10.84
CA ALA A 44 1.50 6.07 9.38
C ALA A 44 0.48 7.00 8.72
N TRP A 45 0.76 7.34 7.47
CA TRP A 45 -0.21 7.98 6.58
C TRP A 45 -0.95 6.90 5.81
N HIS A 46 -2.26 7.10 5.64
CA HIS A 46 -3.11 6.11 4.98
C HIS A 46 -3.86 6.73 3.82
N ALA A 47 -3.75 6.12 2.65
CA ALA A 47 -4.52 6.51 1.48
C ALA A 47 -5.85 5.76 1.47
N VAL A 48 -6.90 6.47 1.13
CA VAL A 48 -8.24 5.90 0.90
C VAL A 48 -8.65 6.25 -0.52
N ALA A 49 -8.95 5.26 -1.32
CA ALA A 49 -9.45 5.44 -2.68
C ALA A 49 -10.94 5.15 -2.74
N LYS A 50 -11.70 6.06 -3.31
CA LYS A 50 -13.15 5.92 -3.45
C LYS A 50 -13.57 6.02 -4.91
N LEU A 51 -14.49 5.14 -5.30
CA LEU A 51 -15.24 5.24 -6.55
C LEU A 51 -16.72 5.30 -6.18
N ASN A 52 -17.42 6.34 -6.66
CA ASN A 52 -18.82 6.54 -6.34
C ASN A 52 -19.11 6.48 -4.82
N GLU A 53 -18.24 7.12 -4.05
CA GLU A 53 -18.31 7.19 -2.59
C GLU A 53 -18.07 5.88 -1.85
N GLN A 54 -17.72 4.81 -2.57
CA GLN A 54 -17.38 3.54 -1.95
C GLN A 54 -15.86 3.39 -1.85
N VAL A 55 -15.38 2.91 -0.70
CA VAL A 55 -13.96 2.63 -0.51
C VAL A 55 -13.60 1.39 -1.31
N VAL A 56 -12.68 1.55 -2.26
CA VAL A 56 -12.25 0.48 -3.17
C VAL A 56 -10.77 0.15 -3.05
N GLY A 57 -10.02 0.94 -2.30
CA GLY A 57 -8.61 0.67 -2.13
C GLY A 57 -7.98 1.47 -1.01
N THR A 58 -6.80 1.06 -0.59
CA THR A 58 -6.00 1.70 0.45
C THR A 58 -4.52 1.42 0.25
N GLY A 59 -3.68 2.19 0.94
CA GLY A 59 -2.24 1.96 1.02
C GLY A 59 -1.70 2.73 2.21
N ARG A 60 -0.54 2.31 2.71
CA ARG A 60 0.08 2.89 3.90
C ARG A 60 1.47 3.41 3.61
N LEU A 61 1.81 4.57 4.15
CA LEU A 61 3.13 5.18 4.07
C LEU A 61 3.68 5.38 5.47
N ILE A 62 4.82 4.75 5.75
CA ILE A 62 5.57 4.93 6.99
C ILE A 62 6.78 5.78 6.66
N LEU A 63 6.94 6.91 7.36
CA LEU A 63 8.07 7.81 7.16
C LEU A 63 9.08 7.64 8.29
N ASP A 64 10.36 7.51 7.93
CA ASP A 64 11.48 7.45 8.86
C ASP A 64 12.61 8.29 8.27
N GLN A 65 12.63 9.58 8.62
CA GLN A 65 13.60 10.55 8.07
C GLN A 65 13.54 10.60 6.55
N SER A 66 14.63 10.27 5.85
CA SER A 66 14.68 10.30 4.39
C SER A 66 14.19 9.02 3.72
N LYS A 67 13.75 8.04 4.51
CA LYS A 67 13.24 6.77 3.99
C LYS A 67 11.75 6.65 4.21
N ALA A 68 11.07 6.06 3.25
CA ALA A 68 9.64 5.81 3.34
C ALA A 68 9.36 4.35 3.00
N LYS A 69 8.49 3.71 3.78
CA LYS A 69 8.06 2.35 3.50
C LYS A 69 6.59 2.36 3.10
N ILE A 70 6.29 1.81 1.94
CA ILE A 70 4.93 1.66 1.45
C ILE A 70 4.49 0.21 1.70
N GLY A 71 3.28 0.04 2.19
CA GLY A 71 2.73 -1.28 2.44
C GLY A 71 1.22 -1.25 2.54
N ARG A 72 0.65 -2.39 2.87
CA ARG A 72 -0.80 -2.56 3.02
C ARG A 72 -1.58 -2.04 1.81
N MET A 73 -1.00 -2.21 0.61
CA MET A 73 -1.66 -1.86 -0.65
C MET A 73 -2.75 -2.87 -0.94
N ALA A 74 -3.98 -2.42 -1.03
CA ALA A 74 -5.12 -3.29 -1.28
C ALA A 74 -6.13 -2.60 -2.18
N VAL A 75 -6.61 -3.32 -3.20
CA VAL A 75 -7.67 -2.87 -4.09
C VAL A 75 -8.74 -3.95 -4.12
N ASP A 76 -10.00 -3.53 -4.00
CA ASP A 76 -11.14 -4.44 -4.11
C ASP A 76 -11.03 -5.24 -5.42
N LYS A 77 -11.19 -6.55 -5.31
CA LYS A 77 -11.06 -7.47 -6.45
C LYS A 77 -11.86 -7.00 -7.68
N ASN A 78 -13.06 -6.48 -7.46
CA ASN A 78 -13.93 -6.04 -8.54
C ASN A 78 -13.49 -4.72 -9.19
N CYS A 79 -12.54 -4.02 -8.58
CA CYS A 79 -12.04 -2.74 -9.06
C CYS A 79 -10.60 -2.81 -9.61
N ARG A 80 -10.03 -4.01 -9.68
CA ARG A 80 -8.67 -4.21 -10.22
C ARG A 80 -8.66 -4.04 -11.73
N GLY A 81 -7.49 -3.67 -12.26
CA GLY A 81 -7.33 -3.42 -13.69
C GLY A 81 -7.85 -2.07 -14.15
N LYS A 82 -8.24 -1.19 -13.23
CA LYS A 82 -8.79 0.13 -13.54
C LYS A 82 -7.87 1.28 -13.13
N GLY A 83 -6.64 0.96 -12.71
CA GLY A 83 -5.65 1.97 -12.35
C GLY A 83 -5.72 2.48 -10.91
N VAL A 84 -6.61 1.95 -10.09
CA VAL A 84 -6.77 2.42 -8.69
C VAL A 84 -5.49 2.21 -7.88
N GLY A 85 -4.87 1.04 -7.98
CA GLY A 85 -3.63 0.76 -7.27
C GLY A 85 -2.50 1.70 -7.67
N SER A 86 -2.36 1.99 -8.97
CA SER A 86 -1.36 2.93 -9.46
C SER A 86 -1.60 4.34 -8.93
N GLU A 87 -2.85 4.78 -8.86
CA GLU A 87 -3.20 6.10 -8.33
C GLU A 87 -2.87 6.19 -6.84
N ILE A 88 -3.16 5.15 -6.06
CA ILE A 88 -2.79 5.08 -4.65
C ILE A 88 -1.27 5.16 -4.49
N LEU A 89 -0.55 4.35 -5.24
CA LEU A 89 0.91 4.28 -5.15
C LEU A 89 1.55 5.63 -5.46
N ARG A 90 1.12 6.28 -6.54
CA ARG A 90 1.63 7.60 -6.91
C ARG A 90 1.32 8.65 -5.87
N ALA A 91 0.13 8.62 -5.28
CA ALA A 91 -0.24 9.57 -4.23
C ALA A 91 0.66 9.41 -3.00
N LEU A 92 0.96 8.18 -2.61
CA LEU A 92 1.85 7.91 -1.49
C LEU A 92 3.30 8.34 -1.79
N ILE A 93 3.78 8.08 -2.99
CA ILE A 93 5.12 8.52 -3.42
C ILE A 93 5.20 10.05 -3.39
N ASN A 94 4.20 10.74 -3.94
CA ASN A 94 4.18 12.20 -3.96
C ASN A 94 4.17 12.78 -2.55
N LEU A 95 3.38 12.22 -1.65
CA LEU A 95 3.38 12.68 -0.26
C LEU A 95 4.73 12.46 0.41
N GLY A 96 5.34 11.29 0.18
CA GLY A 96 6.66 11.00 0.73
C GLY A 96 7.71 11.99 0.25
N LYS A 97 7.69 12.33 -1.04
CA LYS A 97 8.59 13.34 -1.61
C LYS A 97 8.40 14.71 -0.97
N GLU A 98 7.15 15.13 -0.79
CA GLU A 98 6.83 16.39 -0.13
C GLU A 98 7.37 16.45 1.28
N LYS A 99 7.43 15.32 1.96
CA LYS A 99 7.93 15.21 3.34
C LYS A 99 9.42 14.89 3.43
N GLY A 100 10.13 14.90 2.31
CA GLY A 100 11.58 14.77 2.27
C GLY A 100 12.11 13.36 2.08
N ALA A 101 11.27 12.39 1.75
CA ALA A 101 11.74 11.04 1.48
C ALA A 101 12.56 11.00 0.19
N GLN A 102 13.72 10.34 0.24
CA GLN A 102 14.63 10.16 -0.88
C GLN A 102 14.71 8.70 -1.33
N GLU A 103 14.23 7.79 -0.50
CA GLU A 103 14.21 6.36 -0.80
C GLU A 103 12.88 5.77 -0.36
N PHE A 104 12.27 5.01 -1.25
CA PHE A 104 11.03 4.29 -0.97
C PHE A 104 11.31 2.79 -1.02
N ILE A 105 10.82 2.08 -0.01
CA ILE A 105 11.00 0.63 0.12
C ILE A 105 9.62 0.00 0.26
N LEU A 106 9.43 -1.15 -0.37
CA LEU A 106 8.24 -1.96 -0.17
C LEU A 106 8.57 -3.44 -0.27
N HIS A 107 7.69 -4.28 0.27
CA HIS A 107 7.75 -5.71 0.12
C HIS A 107 6.66 -6.13 -0.86
N ALA A 108 7.04 -6.45 -2.09
CA ALA A 108 6.11 -6.80 -3.14
C ALA A 108 5.84 -8.30 -3.13
N GLN A 109 4.57 -8.68 -3.15
CA GLN A 109 4.23 -10.07 -3.48
C GLN A 109 4.77 -10.34 -4.89
N THR A 110 5.32 -11.53 -5.12
CA THR A 110 6.06 -11.80 -6.36
C THR A 110 5.22 -11.60 -7.63
N HIS A 111 3.90 -11.86 -7.57
CA HIS A 111 3.04 -11.62 -8.71
C HIS A 111 2.79 -10.13 -9.01
N ALA A 112 3.17 -9.23 -8.10
CA ALA A 112 2.96 -7.79 -8.24
C ALA A 112 4.24 -7.02 -8.63
N ILE A 113 5.35 -7.71 -8.87
CA ILE A 113 6.62 -7.07 -9.23
C ILE A 113 6.47 -6.12 -10.43
N ALA A 114 5.81 -6.57 -11.49
CA ALA A 114 5.63 -5.74 -12.69
C ALA A 114 4.81 -4.48 -12.41
N PHE A 115 3.83 -4.57 -11.52
CA PHE A 115 3.02 -3.44 -11.11
C PHE A 115 3.88 -2.33 -10.49
N TYR A 116 4.74 -2.69 -9.55
CA TYR A 116 5.63 -1.72 -8.90
C TYR A 116 6.75 -1.24 -9.82
N ALA A 117 7.26 -2.13 -10.69
CA ALA A 117 8.32 -1.78 -11.63
C ALA A 117 7.90 -0.66 -12.58
N LYS A 118 6.63 -0.58 -12.95
CA LYS A 118 6.11 0.51 -13.79
C LYS A 118 6.29 1.88 -13.16
N GLU A 119 6.32 1.95 -11.84
CA GLU A 119 6.50 3.21 -11.12
C GLU A 119 7.96 3.46 -10.75
N GLY A 120 8.89 2.64 -11.25
CA GLY A 120 10.31 2.85 -11.08
C GLY A 120 10.96 2.03 -9.98
N PHE A 121 10.21 1.18 -9.29
CA PHE A 121 10.78 0.31 -8.27
C PHE A 121 11.58 -0.82 -8.90
N GLU A 122 12.70 -1.17 -8.25
CA GLU A 122 13.56 -2.27 -8.69
C GLU A 122 13.67 -3.32 -7.59
N PRO A 123 13.66 -4.63 -7.94
CA PRO A 123 13.87 -5.69 -6.95
C PRO A 123 15.25 -5.58 -6.30
N TYR A 124 15.30 -5.91 -5.01
CA TYR A 124 16.53 -5.87 -4.22
C TYR A 124 16.57 -7.08 -3.29
N GLY A 125 17.57 -7.93 -3.45
CA GLY A 125 17.77 -9.09 -2.60
C GLY A 125 16.95 -10.31 -3.00
N PRO A 126 16.97 -11.36 -2.18
CA PRO A 126 16.30 -12.62 -2.50
C PRO A 126 14.78 -12.58 -2.22
N ILE A 127 14.09 -13.56 -2.78
CA ILE A 127 12.68 -13.80 -2.44
C ILE A 127 12.61 -14.36 -1.02
N PHE A 128 11.65 -13.90 -0.24
CA PHE A 128 11.40 -14.35 1.13
C PHE A 128 9.91 -14.53 1.38
N ASP A 129 9.54 -15.29 2.38
CA ASP A 129 8.14 -15.46 2.75
C ASP A 129 7.74 -14.44 3.81
N GLU A 130 6.56 -13.83 3.62
CA GLU A 130 5.94 -12.93 4.59
C GLU A 130 4.47 -13.28 4.63
N ALA A 131 3.94 -13.58 5.81
CA ALA A 131 2.57 -14.07 5.99
C ALA A 131 2.27 -15.26 5.06
N ARG A 132 3.26 -16.14 4.84
CA ARG A 132 3.18 -17.34 3.99
C ARG A 132 3.01 -17.05 2.50
N ILE A 133 3.33 -15.83 2.08
CA ILE A 133 3.26 -15.41 0.68
C ILE A 133 4.67 -15.03 0.23
N PRO A 134 5.14 -15.49 -0.93
CA PRO A 134 6.47 -15.09 -1.43
C PRO A 134 6.49 -13.60 -1.78
N HIS A 135 7.51 -12.91 -1.28
CA HIS A 135 7.74 -11.49 -1.47
C HIS A 135 9.16 -11.21 -1.93
N VAL A 136 9.39 -10.04 -2.50
CA VAL A 136 10.71 -9.49 -2.74
C VAL A 136 10.72 -8.03 -2.33
N GLU A 137 11.81 -7.57 -1.72
CA GLU A 137 11.97 -6.15 -1.43
C GLU A 137 12.15 -5.39 -2.74
N MET A 138 11.50 -4.24 -2.87
CA MET A 138 11.70 -3.36 -4.01
C MET A 138 12.01 -1.95 -3.51
N ARG A 139 12.82 -1.23 -4.25
CA ARG A 139 13.29 0.11 -3.90
C ARG A 139 13.14 1.09 -5.04
N LEU A 140 12.85 2.34 -4.68
CA LEU A 140 12.81 3.47 -5.59
C LEU A 140 13.63 4.59 -4.95
N TYR A 141 14.60 5.11 -5.69
CA TYR A 141 15.42 6.25 -5.27
C TYR A 141 14.98 7.51 -6.03
N ILE A 142 14.90 8.61 -5.32
CA ILE A 142 14.48 9.88 -5.89
C ILE A 142 15.69 10.72 -6.30
#